data_317313b207e2c661752a1bd2c23d6609
#
_entry.id   317313b207e2c661752a1bd2c23d6609
#
_cell.length_a   1.000
_cell.length_b   1.000
_cell.length_c   1.000
_cell.angle_alpha   90.00
_cell.angle_beta   90.00
_cell.angle_gamma   90.00
#
_symmetry.space_group_name_H-M   'P 1'
#
loop_
_entity.id
_entity.type
_entity.pdbx_description
1 polymer ?
#
loop_
_entity_poly.entity_id
_entity_poly.type
_entity_poly.pdbx_seq_one_letter_code
_entity_poly.pdbx_strand_id
1 'polypeptide(L)'
;TPDWKKKAITEAGKVTESVIGQLRKEHHTWWDNFWKQSHINIGDSYFEKYYYQSQYLFACSSREGKFAPGIWGPFVTRDEAAWGGDYHLNYNYQAPYWASFSSNHISLTDNFDQPILDYMEAGRKHAQELLNCKGIYYPVGIGPKGLCTAMWPLTPEEMQEKYSTRENTIDGGYKFLGQKINAVFSVGNMLMRYYSTYDEAYARKVYPYLLACADFWEDYLSLENGRYVIRMDHFNEVMPNKRNGGVWRNRLGDFNSTLSLGLVRMLFQGVMDMSDFLSIDKTRQSRWQDILEKLSEYPLGITEDGRQSLKNMEKGPQDKEVRPSGLNRVSIHGLILPAGVVGPMTDAAFNTILLEDVAHWSEKQRDPNDWGNTSNNGIETCYPGAVRVGYPSDKILSYLKKRIEMDVYPNFWIVQGGGGIETLAAVPLTINEMLLQSYEGVIRVFPNWNHKKDASFENLRAYGAFLVTSTLKEGLIQGVILVSEKGRVCKIENPWKGHPVQVIRENGKSDILYGEYLQIPTVAGEKVELNLYTN
;
A
#
# COMPACT_ATOMS: atom_id res chain seq x y z
N THR A 1 -6.68 36.05 -9.71
CA THR A 1 -6.40 37.02 -10.81
C THR A 1 -7.51 38.05 -10.87
N PRO A 2 -7.23 39.38 -11.13
CA PRO A 2 -8.25 40.42 -11.18
C PRO A 2 -9.37 40.16 -12.20
N ASP A 3 -9.10 39.37 -13.24
CA ASP A 3 -10.01 39.12 -14.37
C ASP A 3 -10.73 37.76 -14.33
N TRP A 4 -10.84 37.10 -13.18
CA TRP A 4 -11.41 35.76 -13.10
C TRP A 4 -12.85 35.65 -13.61
N LYS A 5 -13.71 36.66 -13.36
CA LYS A 5 -15.08 36.68 -13.86
C LYS A 5 -15.14 36.73 -15.38
N LYS A 6 -14.33 37.61 -16.00
CA LYS A 6 -14.25 37.74 -17.45
C LYS A 6 -13.77 36.42 -18.10
N LYS A 7 -12.74 35.81 -17.50
CA LYS A 7 -12.25 34.48 -17.96
C LYS A 7 -13.34 33.42 -17.85
N ALA A 8 -14.04 33.34 -16.72
CA ALA A 8 -15.10 32.35 -16.52
C ALA A 8 -16.24 32.52 -17.54
N ILE A 9 -16.70 33.77 -17.79
CA ILE A 9 -17.73 34.07 -18.78
C ILE A 9 -17.24 33.71 -20.19
N THR A 10 -16.00 34.03 -20.51
CA THR A 10 -15.41 33.69 -21.83
C THR A 10 -15.33 32.17 -22.04
N GLU A 11 -14.91 31.41 -21.04
CA GLU A 11 -14.86 29.97 -21.13
C GLU A 11 -16.27 29.33 -21.20
N ALA A 12 -17.21 29.82 -20.39
CA ALA A 12 -18.60 29.37 -20.47
C ALA A 12 -19.23 29.67 -21.85
N GLY A 13 -18.92 30.82 -22.46
CA GLY A 13 -19.40 31.17 -23.80
C GLY A 13 -18.85 30.29 -24.94
N LYS A 14 -17.81 29.52 -24.72
CA LYS A 14 -17.28 28.54 -25.69
C LYS A 14 -18.10 27.23 -25.71
N VAL A 15 -18.96 27.01 -24.72
CA VAL A 15 -19.74 25.79 -24.58
C VAL A 15 -20.95 25.85 -25.52
N THR A 16 -20.85 25.20 -26.66
CA THR A 16 -21.92 25.03 -27.66
C THR A 16 -22.44 23.59 -27.63
N GLU A 17 -23.58 23.31 -28.30
CA GLU A 17 -24.08 21.94 -28.47
C GLU A 17 -23.05 21.01 -29.12
N SER A 18 -22.29 21.51 -30.10
CA SER A 18 -21.21 20.76 -30.73
C SER A 18 -20.11 20.41 -29.74
N VAL A 19 -19.72 21.34 -28.87
CA VAL A 19 -18.72 21.10 -27.81
C VAL A 19 -19.25 20.08 -26.81
N ILE A 20 -20.51 20.17 -26.41
CA ILE A 20 -21.14 19.18 -25.51
C ILE A 20 -21.17 17.80 -26.17
N GLY A 21 -21.50 17.70 -27.46
CA GLY A 21 -21.46 16.46 -28.20
C GLY A 21 -20.07 15.82 -28.25
N GLN A 22 -19.05 16.64 -28.48
CA GLN A 22 -17.65 16.20 -28.46
C GLN A 22 -17.21 15.71 -27.07
N LEU A 23 -17.51 16.48 -26.02
CA LEU A 23 -17.19 16.11 -24.62
C LEU A 23 -17.87 14.80 -24.21
N ARG A 24 -19.13 14.56 -24.62
CA ARG A 24 -19.81 13.27 -24.38
C ARG A 24 -19.08 12.13 -25.05
N LYS A 25 -18.69 12.29 -26.31
CA LYS A 25 -17.96 11.26 -27.06
C LYS A 25 -16.61 10.94 -26.38
N GLU A 26 -15.86 11.96 -26.02
CA GLU A 26 -14.58 11.80 -25.31
C GLU A 26 -14.76 11.12 -23.96
N HIS A 27 -15.79 11.51 -23.20
CA HIS A 27 -16.15 10.90 -21.92
C HIS A 27 -16.47 9.41 -22.07
N HIS A 28 -17.34 9.03 -23.02
CA HIS A 28 -17.66 7.62 -23.28
C HIS A 28 -16.43 6.85 -23.71
N THR A 29 -15.64 7.39 -24.64
CA THR A 29 -14.41 6.72 -25.12
C THR A 29 -13.43 6.48 -23.97
N TRP A 30 -13.29 7.47 -23.07
CA TRP A 30 -12.40 7.32 -21.91
C TRP A 30 -12.86 6.19 -20.98
N TRP A 31 -14.17 6.14 -20.63
CA TRP A 31 -14.71 5.08 -19.78
C TRP A 31 -14.70 3.70 -20.44
N ASP A 32 -14.98 3.62 -21.73
CA ASP A 32 -14.86 2.37 -22.49
C ASP A 32 -13.43 1.82 -22.44
N ASN A 33 -12.44 2.68 -22.62
CA ASN A 33 -11.03 2.28 -22.51
C ASN A 33 -10.64 1.91 -21.07
N PHE A 34 -11.17 2.60 -20.09
CA PHE A 34 -10.94 2.31 -18.69
C PHE A 34 -11.45 0.93 -18.32
N TRP A 35 -12.69 0.61 -18.63
CA TRP A 35 -13.31 -0.67 -18.28
C TRP A 35 -12.76 -1.87 -19.09
N LYS A 36 -12.13 -1.64 -20.23
CA LYS A 36 -11.46 -2.69 -21.01
C LYS A 36 -10.11 -3.12 -20.44
N GLN A 37 -9.56 -2.39 -19.48
CA GLN A 37 -8.22 -2.69 -18.97
C GLN A 37 -8.18 -3.98 -18.15
N SER A 38 -9.19 -4.24 -17.34
CA SER A 38 -9.35 -5.48 -16.60
C SER A 38 -10.80 -5.77 -16.26
N HIS A 39 -11.09 -7.03 -15.96
CA HIS A 39 -12.43 -7.46 -15.60
C HIS A 39 -12.39 -8.60 -14.58
N ILE A 40 -13.37 -8.65 -13.67
CA ILE A 40 -13.61 -9.78 -12.78
C ILE A 40 -15.06 -10.27 -12.92
N ASN A 41 -15.26 -11.57 -12.71
CA ASN A 41 -16.58 -12.18 -12.50
C ASN A 41 -16.42 -13.20 -11.38
N ILE A 42 -17.08 -12.97 -10.26
CA ILE A 42 -16.99 -13.81 -9.07
C ILE A 42 -18.33 -14.44 -8.69
N GLY A 43 -19.37 -14.21 -9.51
CA GLY A 43 -20.72 -14.71 -9.27
C GLY A 43 -21.42 -14.11 -8.05
N ASP A 44 -20.87 -13.02 -7.49
CA ASP A 44 -21.46 -12.29 -6.36
C ASP A 44 -21.70 -10.84 -6.77
N SER A 45 -22.93 -10.58 -7.23
CA SER A 45 -23.34 -9.26 -7.74
C SER A 45 -23.22 -8.14 -6.69
N TYR A 46 -23.25 -8.45 -5.40
CA TYR A 46 -23.06 -7.48 -4.33
C TYR A 46 -21.61 -6.96 -4.34
N PHE A 47 -20.63 -7.87 -4.27
CA PHE A 47 -19.23 -7.48 -4.27
C PHE A 47 -18.75 -6.95 -5.62
N GLU A 48 -19.22 -7.49 -6.74
CA GLU A 48 -18.92 -6.95 -8.08
C GLU A 48 -19.38 -5.49 -8.21
N LYS A 49 -20.57 -5.16 -7.69
CA LYS A 49 -21.06 -3.79 -7.67
C LYS A 49 -20.15 -2.85 -6.89
N TYR A 50 -19.72 -3.22 -5.68
CA TYR A 50 -18.78 -2.41 -4.90
C TYR A 50 -17.38 -2.37 -5.52
N TYR A 51 -16.94 -3.45 -6.14
CA TYR A 51 -15.66 -3.52 -6.86
C TYR A 51 -15.59 -2.46 -7.96
N TYR A 52 -16.55 -2.43 -8.85
CA TYR A 52 -16.57 -1.47 -9.97
C TYR A 52 -16.92 -0.06 -9.52
N GLN A 53 -17.84 0.09 -8.58
CA GLN A 53 -18.23 1.41 -8.09
C GLN A 53 -17.09 2.12 -7.35
N SER A 54 -16.32 1.39 -6.56
CA SER A 54 -15.14 1.93 -5.87
C SER A 54 -14.08 2.42 -6.86
N GLN A 55 -13.82 1.65 -7.92
CA GLN A 55 -12.90 2.05 -8.97
C GLN A 55 -13.44 3.26 -9.76
N TYR A 56 -14.74 3.31 -10.04
CA TYR A 56 -15.39 4.47 -10.65
C TYR A 56 -15.18 5.74 -9.82
N LEU A 57 -15.47 5.69 -8.51
CA LEU A 57 -15.31 6.82 -7.61
C LEU A 57 -13.85 7.27 -7.52
N PHE A 58 -12.91 6.33 -7.44
CA PHE A 58 -11.50 6.66 -7.42
C PHE A 58 -11.05 7.27 -8.77
N ALA A 59 -11.48 6.72 -9.89
CA ALA A 59 -11.20 7.29 -11.20
C ALA A 59 -11.82 8.67 -11.42
N CYS A 60 -12.93 9.00 -10.76
CA CYS A 60 -13.46 10.37 -10.71
C CYS A 60 -12.58 11.31 -9.84
N SER A 61 -11.84 10.75 -8.90
CA SER A 61 -11.00 11.52 -7.95
C SER A 61 -9.58 11.70 -8.43
N SER A 62 -9.01 10.73 -9.16
CA SER A 62 -7.62 10.71 -9.59
C SER A 62 -7.50 10.61 -11.11
N ARG A 63 -6.75 11.53 -11.70
CA ARG A 63 -6.53 11.63 -13.15
C ARG A 63 -5.12 12.11 -13.45
N GLU A 64 -4.55 11.59 -14.53
CA GLU A 64 -3.31 12.09 -15.10
C GLU A 64 -3.38 13.61 -15.37
N GLY A 65 -2.30 14.32 -15.08
CA GLY A 65 -2.19 15.77 -15.31
C GLY A 65 -3.03 16.64 -14.38
N LYS A 66 -3.68 16.04 -13.36
CA LYS A 66 -4.41 16.75 -12.31
C LYS A 66 -3.68 16.63 -10.97
N PHE A 67 -4.07 17.47 -10.01
CA PHE A 67 -3.63 17.27 -8.63
C PHE A 67 -4.10 15.92 -8.10
N ALA A 68 -3.26 15.30 -7.30
CA ALA A 68 -3.66 14.13 -6.53
C ALA A 68 -4.85 14.46 -5.61
N PRO A 69 -5.77 13.52 -5.36
CA PRO A 69 -6.82 13.74 -4.38
C PRO A 69 -6.23 13.81 -2.96
N GLY A 70 -6.71 14.75 -2.16
CA GLY A 70 -6.48 14.74 -0.72
C GLY A 70 -7.30 13.65 -0.04
N ILE A 71 -7.23 13.58 1.29
CA ILE A 71 -7.89 12.53 2.10
C ILE A 71 -9.39 12.36 1.81
N TRP A 72 -10.07 13.41 1.36
CA TRP A 72 -11.50 13.38 1.02
C TRP A 72 -11.78 13.39 -0.48
N GLY A 73 -10.75 13.40 -1.31
CA GLY A 73 -10.90 13.57 -2.76
C GLY A 73 -11.66 14.85 -3.12
N PRO A 74 -12.46 14.83 -4.21
CA PRO A 74 -13.29 15.96 -4.63
C PRO A 74 -14.62 16.07 -3.87
N PHE A 75 -14.87 15.22 -2.87
CA PHE A 75 -16.17 15.10 -2.17
C PHE A 75 -16.29 16.02 -0.95
N VAL A 76 -15.38 17.00 -0.82
CA VAL A 76 -15.43 18.00 0.24
C VAL A 76 -16.54 19.01 -0.06
N THR A 77 -17.46 19.14 0.90
CA THR A 77 -18.62 20.06 0.81
C THR A 77 -18.58 21.18 1.85
N ARG A 78 -17.44 21.35 2.54
CA ARG A 78 -17.23 22.32 3.60
C ARG A 78 -16.05 23.22 3.27
N ASP A 79 -16.09 24.47 3.73
CA ASP A 79 -14.95 25.38 3.64
C ASP A 79 -13.76 24.91 4.49
N GLU A 80 -14.06 24.26 5.61
CA GLU A 80 -13.07 23.63 6.50
C GLU A 80 -13.21 22.11 6.45
N ALA A 81 -12.36 21.46 5.68
CA ALA A 81 -12.29 20.01 5.65
C ALA A 81 -11.57 19.47 6.90
N ALA A 82 -12.01 18.31 7.42
CA ALA A 82 -11.26 17.62 8.46
C ALA A 82 -9.83 17.34 7.97
N TRP A 83 -8.85 17.47 8.86
CA TRP A 83 -7.40 17.41 8.55
C TRP A 83 -6.95 18.35 7.42
N GLY A 84 -7.68 19.45 7.19
CA GLY A 84 -7.37 20.41 6.13
C GLY A 84 -7.51 19.85 4.72
N GLY A 85 -8.09 18.66 4.54
CA GLY A 85 -8.16 17.96 3.25
C GLY A 85 -6.80 17.56 2.71
N ASP A 86 -5.80 17.34 3.56
CA ASP A 86 -4.40 17.14 3.24
C ASP A 86 -4.10 15.81 2.52
N TYR A 87 -2.84 15.65 2.13
CA TYR A 87 -2.24 14.38 1.76
C TYR A 87 -1.65 13.77 3.03
N HIS A 88 -2.42 12.94 3.71
CA HIS A 88 -2.08 12.36 5.00
C HIS A 88 -1.16 11.14 4.80
N LEU A 89 0.13 11.30 5.14
CA LEU A 89 1.20 10.42 4.67
C LEU A 89 1.41 9.14 5.47
N ASN A 90 0.71 8.95 6.56
CA ASN A 90 0.86 7.74 7.36
C ASN A 90 -0.12 6.61 6.96
N TYR A 91 -0.53 6.58 5.71
CA TYR A 91 -1.23 5.62 4.87
C TYR A 91 -2.45 6.16 4.09
N ASN A 92 -3.19 7.15 4.61
CA ASN A 92 -4.46 7.60 4.01
C ASN A 92 -4.29 8.16 2.59
N TYR A 93 -3.15 8.83 2.32
CA TYR A 93 -2.82 9.31 0.99
C TYR A 93 -2.45 8.17 0.04
N GLN A 94 -1.77 7.15 0.56
CA GLN A 94 -1.23 6.03 -0.22
C GLN A 94 -2.30 4.98 -0.57
N ALA A 95 -3.15 4.65 0.40
CA ALA A 95 -4.07 3.52 0.34
C ALA A 95 -5.10 3.57 -0.80
N PRO A 96 -5.69 4.73 -1.19
CA PRO A 96 -6.64 4.79 -2.29
C PRO A 96 -6.11 4.24 -3.62
N TYR A 97 -4.78 4.33 -3.82
CA TYR A 97 -4.11 3.89 -5.05
C TYR A 97 -3.82 2.38 -5.10
N TRP A 98 -3.79 1.68 -3.95
CA TRP A 98 -3.29 0.30 -3.90
C TRP A 98 -4.04 -0.66 -4.82
N ALA A 99 -5.36 -0.54 -4.90
CA ALA A 99 -6.17 -1.36 -5.80
C ALA A 99 -5.89 -1.08 -7.29
N SER A 100 -5.46 0.14 -7.65
CA SER A 100 -5.23 0.53 -9.04
C SER A 100 -4.09 -0.24 -9.70
N PHE A 101 -3.10 -0.68 -8.90
CA PHE A 101 -1.99 -1.47 -9.40
C PHE A 101 -2.47 -2.85 -9.87
N SER A 102 -3.10 -3.62 -9.00
CA SER A 102 -3.58 -4.97 -9.32
C SER A 102 -4.78 -4.98 -10.28
N SER A 103 -5.63 -3.94 -10.27
CA SER A 103 -6.72 -3.76 -11.24
C SER A 103 -6.27 -3.27 -12.61
N ASN A 104 -4.97 -3.17 -12.88
CA ASN A 104 -4.42 -2.69 -14.15
C ASN A 104 -4.80 -1.25 -14.54
N HIS A 105 -5.14 -0.40 -13.57
CA HIS A 105 -5.47 1.01 -13.77
C HIS A 105 -4.30 1.94 -13.42
N ILE A 106 -3.11 1.64 -13.95
CA ILE A 106 -1.84 2.31 -13.60
C ILE A 106 -1.91 3.84 -13.82
N SER A 107 -2.61 4.30 -14.86
CA SER A 107 -2.73 5.74 -15.16
C SER A 107 -3.40 6.55 -14.04
N LEU A 108 -4.22 5.91 -13.19
CA LEU A 108 -4.77 6.59 -12.01
C LEU A 108 -3.70 6.96 -10.97
N THR A 109 -2.50 6.39 -11.08
CA THR A 109 -1.40 6.63 -10.14
C THR A 109 -0.41 7.70 -10.62
N ASP A 110 -0.62 8.29 -11.79
CA ASP A 110 0.33 9.23 -12.42
C ASP A 110 0.52 10.53 -11.62
N ASN A 111 -0.50 10.96 -10.89
CA ASN A 111 -0.46 12.17 -10.07
C ASN A 111 0.03 11.94 -8.63
N PHE A 112 0.29 10.67 -8.23
CA PHE A 112 0.68 10.33 -6.86
C PHE A 112 2.02 10.93 -6.45
N ASP A 113 3.04 10.80 -7.30
CA ASP A 113 4.43 11.08 -6.90
C ASP A 113 4.73 12.58 -6.76
N GLN A 114 4.11 13.43 -7.59
CA GLN A 114 4.53 14.82 -7.74
C GLN A 114 4.53 15.61 -6.41
N PRO A 115 3.46 15.58 -5.58
CA PRO A 115 3.49 16.31 -4.31
C PRO A 115 4.51 15.77 -3.32
N ILE A 116 4.80 14.45 -3.39
CA ILE A 116 5.84 13.82 -2.58
C ILE A 116 7.22 14.33 -2.99
N LEU A 117 7.50 14.40 -4.29
CA LEU A 117 8.76 14.89 -4.82
C LEU A 117 8.94 16.40 -4.60
N ASP A 118 7.86 17.17 -4.73
CA ASP A 118 7.89 18.62 -4.48
C ASP A 118 8.25 18.98 -3.03
N TYR A 119 8.03 18.08 -2.08
CA TYR A 119 8.32 18.30 -0.67
C TYR A 119 9.76 17.92 -0.26
N MET A 120 10.58 17.34 -1.17
CA MET A 120 11.91 16.83 -0.82
C MET A 120 12.84 17.88 -0.23
N GLU A 121 12.83 19.10 -0.72
CA GLU A 121 13.67 20.19 -0.18
C GLU A 121 13.32 20.50 1.27
N ALA A 122 12.03 20.67 1.57
CA ALA A 122 11.56 20.85 2.95
C ALA A 122 11.86 19.62 3.83
N GLY A 123 11.71 18.42 3.28
CA GLY A 123 12.06 17.18 3.95
C GLY A 123 13.54 17.09 4.33
N ARG A 124 14.45 17.53 3.47
CA ARG A 124 15.89 17.60 3.76
C ARG A 124 16.19 18.58 4.89
N LYS A 125 15.55 19.74 4.85
CA LYS A 125 15.66 20.73 5.90
C LYS A 125 15.19 20.20 7.25
N HIS A 126 14.05 19.50 7.28
CA HIS A 126 13.55 18.86 8.50
C HIS A 126 14.52 17.79 9.05
N ALA A 127 15.05 16.92 8.19
CA ALA A 127 16.01 15.92 8.62
C ALA A 127 17.25 16.55 9.27
N GLN A 128 17.81 17.56 8.61
CA GLN A 128 19.02 18.25 9.07
C GLN A 128 18.77 19.07 10.34
N GLU A 129 17.75 19.95 10.34
CA GLU A 129 17.55 20.90 11.43
C GLU A 129 16.96 20.27 12.70
N LEU A 130 16.06 19.29 12.53
CA LEU A 130 15.35 18.68 13.67
C LEU A 130 16.05 17.45 14.23
N LEU A 131 16.74 16.68 13.38
CA LEU A 131 17.29 15.39 13.76
C LEU A 131 18.80 15.27 13.53
N ASN A 132 19.42 16.30 12.93
CA ASN A 132 20.81 16.29 12.48
C ASN A 132 21.12 15.04 11.63
N CYS A 133 20.18 14.66 10.75
CA CYS A 133 20.28 13.51 9.85
C CYS A 133 20.40 13.97 8.40
N LYS A 134 21.00 13.13 7.58
CA LYS A 134 20.96 13.23 6.12
C LYS A 134 19.55 12.86 5.62
N GLY A 135 19.38 12.87 4.29
CA GLY A 135 18.16 12.40 3.66
C GLY A 135 16.95 13.29 3.88
N ILE A 136 15.80 12.69 4.08
CA ILE A 136 14.50 13.41 4.18
C ILE A 136 13.67 12.93 5.36
N TYR A 137 13.00 13.88 6.03
CA TYR A 137 12.06 13.63 7.12
C TYR A 137 10.76 14.38 6.86
N TYR A 138 9.65 13.64 6.73
CA TYR A 138 8.36 14.19 6.31
C TYR A 138 7.37 14.30 7.46
N PRO A 139 6.56 15.39 7.48
CA PRO A 139 5.43 15.52 8.39
C PRO A 139 4.34 14.52 7.99
N VAL A 140 3.32 14.39 8.84
CA VAL A 140 2.16 13.53 8.56
C VAL A 140 1.29 14.07 7.43
N GLY A 141 1.20 15.38 7.28
CA GLY A 141 0.37 16.02 6.27
C GLY A 141 1.16 16.97 5.38
N ILE A 142 1.01 16.81 4.09
CA ILE A 142 1.50 17.72 3.06
C ILE A 142 0.38 18.09 2.09
N GLY A 143 0.64 19.06 1.24
CA GLY A 143 -0.24 19.47 0.14
C GLY A 143 0.54 19.54 -1.17
N PRO A 144 -0.12 19.96 -2.25
CA PRO A 144 0.53 20.13 -3.54
C PRO A 144 1.62 21.21 -3.47
N LYS A 145 2.63 21.10 -4.35
CA LYS A 145 3.70 22.10 -4.52
C LYS A 145 4.53 22.38 -3.26
N GLY A 146 4.80 21.35 -2.47
CA GLY A 146 5.66 21.46 -1.29
C GLY A 146 5.01 22.17 -0.09
N LEU A 147 3.69 22.27 -0.05
CA LEU A 147 2.99 22.83 1.12
C LEU A 147 3.05 21.86 2.29
N CYS A 148 3.26 22.39 3.50
CA CYS A 148 3.02 21.65 4.74
C CYS A 148 1.61 21.97 5.23
N THR A 149 0.77 20.96 5.36
CA THR A 149 -0.63 21.10 5.82
C THR A 149 -0.83 20.57 7.24
N ALA A 150 0.09 19.78 7.74
CA ALA A 150 0.11 19.34 9.14
C ALA A 150 0.50 20.53 10.04
N MET A 151 -0.40 21.48 10.16
CA MET A 151 -0.12 22.74 10.83
C MET A 151 -1.11 23.04 11.94
N TRP A 152 -0.53 23.15 13.14
CA TRP A 152 -0.91 24.24 14.01
C TRP A 152 0.19 25.30 13.87
N PRO A 153 -0.16 26.58 13.74
CA PRO A 153 0.84 27.64 13.65
C PRO A 153 1.61 27.65 14.96
N LEU A 154 2.83 27.16 14.93
CA LEU A 154 3.80 27.30 15.99
C LEU A 154 4.71 28.45 15.60
N THR A 155 5.09 29.29 16.56
CA THR A 155 6.14 30.27 16.33
C THR A 155 7.47 29.55 16.05
N PRO A 156 8.45 30.21 15.39
CA PRO A 156 9.78 29.62 15.21
C PRO A 156 10.41 29.15 16.53
N GLU A 157 10.20 29.90 17.60
CA GLU A 157 10.70 29.59 18.95
C GLU A 157 10.03 28.33 19.51
N GLU A 158 8.71 28.21 19.41
CA GLU A 158 7.97 27.00 19.82
C GLU A 158 8.35 25.78 18.97
N MET A 159 8.64 25.98 17.69
CA MET A 159 9.17 24.95 16.82
C MET A 159 10.53 24.46 17.33
N GLN A 160 11.43 25.39 17.63
CA GLN A 160 12.76 25.08 18.12
C GLN A 160 12.73 24.41 19.49
N GLU A 161 11.90 24.87 20.42
CA GLU A 161 11.73 24.26 21.73
C GLU A 161 11.14 22.83 21.65
N LYS A 162 10.15 22.62 20.79
CA LYS A 162 9.44 21.33 20.70
C LYS A 162 10.14 20.28 19.86
N TYR A 163 11.00 20.67 18.91
CA TYR A 163 11.59 19.76 17.92
C TYR A 163 13.12 19.67 17.95
N SER A 164 13.76 20.35 18.90
CA SER A 164 15.18 20.66 18.80
C SER A 164 16.17 19.58 19.22
N THR A 165 15.75 18.42 19.68
CA THR A 165 16.73 17.43 20.14
C THR A 165 16.42 15.99 19.73
N ARG A 166 17.43 15.33 19.17
CA ARG A 166 17.44 13.89 18.87
C ARG A 166 17.30 13.03 20.14
N GLU A 167 17.70 13.58 21.30
CA GLU A 167 17.79 12.83 22.55
C GLU A 167 16.58 12.97 23.48
N ASN A 168 15.84 14.06 23.40
CA ASN A 168 14.84 14.42 24.40
C ASN A 168 13.43 14.61 23.89
N THR A 169 13.22 14.69 22.62
CA THR A 169 11.90 14.98 22.08
C THR A 169 11.55 14.06 20.93
N ILE A 170 10.59 13.25 21.20
CA ILE A 170 9.65 12.92 20.16
C ILE A 170 9.08 14.26 19.74
N ASP A 171 9.16 14.55 18.45
CA ASP A 171 8.46 15.67 17.89
C ASP A 171 6.97 15.55 18.19
N GLY A 172 6.64 16.01 19.33
CA GLY A 172 5.32 15.92 19.88
C GLY A 172 4.38 16.96 19.33
N GLY A 173 4.47 17.30 18.06
CA GLY A 173 3.53 18.21 17.45
C GLY A 173 2.58 17.49 16.49
N TYR A 174 1.49 18.12 16.17
CA TYR A 174 0.59 17.69 15.09
C TYR A 174 1.27 17.55 13.72
N LYS A 175 2.53 17.95 13.62
CA LYS A 175 3.28 17.93 12.37
C LYS A 175 3.76 16.53 11.99
N PHE A 176 4.36 15.83 12.93
CA PHE A 176 4.96 14.51 12.69
C PHE A 176 4.26 13.37 13.47
N LEU A 177 3.47 13.70 14.48
CA LEU A 177 2.75 12.75 15.34
C LEU A 177 3.66 11.70 15.98
N GLY A 178 4.93 12.04 16.19
CA GLY A 178 5.94 11.14 16.75
C GLY A 178 6.54 10.15 15.74
N GLN A 179 6.06 10.10 14.52
CA GLN A 179 6.42 9.09 13.54
C GLN A 179 7.62 9.52 12.68
N LYS A 180 8.61 8.63 12.52
CA LYS A 180 9.75 8.82 11.63
C LYS A 180 9.52 8.27 10.22
N ILE A 181 8.46 7.48 10.06
CA ILE A 181 8.26 6.62 8.89
C ILE A 181 7.44 7.26 7.75
N ASN A 182 6.86 8.45 7.95
CA ASN A 182 5.92 9.06 6.99
C ASN A 182 6.44 9.15 5.56
N ALA A 183 7.73 9.48 5.35
CA ALA A 183 8.33 9.50 4.02
C ALA A 183 8.33 8.08 3.38
N VAL A 184 8.66 7.06 4.16
CA VAL A 184 8.82 5.68 3.66
C VAL A 184 7.48 5.05 3.28
N PHE A 185 6.35 5.46 3.87
CA PHE A 185 5.03 5.00 3.42
C PHE A 185 4.82 5.22 1.93
N SER A 186 5.26 6.38 1.40
CA SER A 186 5.11 6.69 -0.02
C SER A 186 6.01 5.83 -0.92
N VAL A 187 7.13 5.32 -0.40
CA VAL A 187 7.97 4.36 -1.11
C VAL A 187 7.19 3.11 -1.49
N GLY A 188 6.28 2.64 -0.63
CA GLY A 188 5.44 1.48 -0.92
C GLY A 188 4.68 1.60 -2.24
N ASN A 189 4.01 2.74 -2.47
CA ASN A 189 3.30 2.98 -3.74
C ASN A 189 4.25 3.09 -4.94
N MET A 190 5.41 3.74 -4.75
CA MET A 190 6.42 3.84 -5.80
C MET A 190 6.96 2.47 -6.19
N LEU A 191 7.20 1.59 -5.23
CA LEU A 191 7.62 0.21 -5.46
C LEU A 191 6.51 -0.63 -6.09
N MET A 192 5.26 -0.50 -5.65
CA MET A 192 4.13 -1.17 -6.29
C MET A 192 4.04 -0.81 -7.76
N ARG A 193 4.16 0.47 -8.11
CA ARG A 193 4.16 0.91 -9.51
C ARG A 193 5.37 0.37 -10.27
N TYR A 194 6.56 0.48 -9.69
CA TYR A 194 7.79 -0.03 -10.29
C TYR A 194 7.70 -1.53 -10.59
N TYR A 195 7.35 -2.36 -9.60
CA TYR A 195 7.22 -3.81 -9.78
C TYR A 195 6.09 -4.19 -10.75
N SER A 196 5.03 -3.38 -10.82
CA SER A 196 3.92 -3.60 -11.74
C SER A 196 4.24 -3.27 -13.19
N THR A 197 5.23 -2.40 -13.45
CA THR A 197 5.48 -1.86 -14.80
C THR A 197 6.89 -2.09 -15.31
N TYR A 198 7.88 -2.18 -14.44
CA TYR A 198 9.31 -2.16 -14.77
C TYR A 198 9.63 -1.08 -15.83
N ASP A 199 9.06 0.11 -15.61
CA ASP A 199 9.30 1.30 -16.43
C ASP A 199 10.57 2.00 -15.97
N GLU A 200 11.59 2.05 -16.85
CA GLU A 200 12.89 2.65 -16.52
C GLU A 200 12.78 4.17 -16.31
N ALA A 201 11.96 4.85 -17.10
CA ALA A 201 11.79 6.30 -16.94
C ALA A 201 11.13 6.63 -15.60
N TYR A 202 10.13 5.83 -15.20
CA TYR A 202 9.51 5.93 -13.89
C TYR A 202 10.51 5.63 -12.75
N ALA A 203 11.26 4.55 -12.88
CA ALA A 203 12.27 4.19 -11.88
C ALA A 203 13.30 5.33 -11.69
N ARG A 204 13.82 5.91 -12.78
CA ARG A 204 14.75 7.06 -12.73
C ARG A 204 14.09 8.31 -12.10
N LYS A 205 12.79 8.53 -12.31
CA LYS A 205 12.05 9.64 -11.71
C LYS A 205 11.99 9.53 -10.19
N VAL A 206 11.67 8.34 -9.65
CA VAL A 206 11.41 8.15 -8.21
C VAL A 206 12.63 7.70 -7.41
N TYR A 207 13.65 7.15 -8.05
CA TYR A 207 14.86 6.66 -7.39
C TYR A 207 15.55 7.69 -6.47
N PRO A 208 15.67 8.99 -6.84
CA PRO A 208 16.24 10.00 -5.95
C PRO A 208 15.47 10.17 -4.63
N TYR A 209 14.17 9.90 -4.62
CA TYR A 209 13.36 9.92 -3.42
C TYR A 209 13.64 8.71 -2.52
N LEU A 210 13.66 7.51 -3.10
CA LEU A 210 14.02 6.29 -2.38
C LEU A 210 15.41 6.42 -1.75
N LEU A 211 16.37 6.94 -2.53
CA LEU A 211 17.73 7.17 -2.07
C LEU A 211 17.80 8.16 -0.89
N ALA A 212 17.02 9.23 -0.95
CA ALA A 212 16.96 10.21 0.14
C ALA A 212 16.29 9.62 1.41
N CYS A 213 15.30 8.73 1.27
CA CYS A 213 14.78 7.94 2.39
C CYS A 213 15.86 7.00 2.97
N ALA A 214 16.61 6.32 2.10
CA ALA A 214 17.71 5.43 2.53
C ALA A 214 18.81 6.22 3.26
N ASP A 215 19.22 7.39 2.75
CA ASP A 215 20.19 8.29 3.40
C ASP A 215 19.75 8.65 4.83
N PHE A 216 18.44 8.90 5.03
CA PHE A 216 17.90 9.21 6.36
C PHE A 216 18.02 8.00 7.30
N TRP A 217 17.60 6.83 6.86
CA TRP A 217 17.61 5.64 7.71
C TRP A 217 19.02 5.08 7.94
N GLU A 218 19.94 5.19 6.98
CA GLU A 218 21.36 4.86 7.21
C GLU A 218 21.97 5.68 8.35
N ASP A 219 21.56 6.94 8.48
CA ASP A 219 22.06 7.88 9.49
C ASP A 219 21.27 7.83 10.80
N TYR A 220 19.98 7.50 10.74
CA TYR A 220 19.10 7.45 11.90
C TYR A 220 19.22 6.15 12.72
N LEU A 221 19.45 5.02 12.03
CA LEU A 221 19.61 3.72 12.69
C LEU A 221 20.82 3.71 13.61
N SER A 222 20.67 3.11 14.80
CA SER A 222 21.76 2.90 15.75
C SER A 222 22.18 1.44 15.77
N LEU A 223 23.50 1.16 15.72
CA LEU A 223 24.01 -0.20 15.87
C LEU A 223 24.23 -0.51 17.36
N GLU A 224 23.45 -1.41 17.91
CA GLU A 224 23.51 -1.80 19.33
C GLU A 224 23.58 -3.33 19.45
N ASN A 225 24.58 -3.82 20.15
CA ASN A 225 24.76 -5.26 20.37
C ASN A 225 24.73 -6.09 19.06
N GLY A 226 25.28 -5.54 17.98
CA GLY A 226 25.39 -6.23 16.70
C GLY A 226 24.14 -6.16 15.81
N ARG A 227 23.08 -5.45 16.22
CA ARG A 227 21.88 -5.23 15.42
C ARG A 227 21.54 -3.75 15.27
N TYR A 228 20.95 -3.38 14.16
CA TYR A 228 20.38 -2.05 13.96
C TYR A 228 19.04 -1.94 14.68
N VAL A 229 18.88 -0.86 15.43
CA VAL A 229 17.68 -0.57 16.23
C VAL A 229 17.08 0.77 15.84
N ILE A 230 15.76 0.90 16.05
CA ILE A 230 15.00 2.12 15.85
C ILE A 230 14.57 2.64 17.22
N ARG A 231 15.02 3.86 17.55
CA ARG A 231 14.67 4.56 18.78
C ARG A 231 13.87 5.81 18.50
N MET A 232 13.16 6.31 19.48
CA MET A 232 12.45 7.59 19.40
C MET A 232 11.51 7.69 18.20
N ASP A 233 10.80 6.63 17.93
CA ASP A 233 9.76 6.52 16.91
C ASP A 233 8.43 6.15 17.57
N HIS A 234 7.32 6.18 16.86
CA HIS A 234 6.02 5.75 17.37
C HIS A 234 5.32 4.82 16.41
N PHE A 235 4.77 3.75 16.97
CA PHE A 235 3.93 2.81 16.25
C PHE A 235 2.62 3.46 15.76
N ASN A 236 1.99 4.27 16.63
CA ASN A 236 0.78 5.03 16.35
C ASN A 236 1.03 6.53 16.44
N GLU A 237 0.10 7.32 15.94
CA GLU A 237 0.08 8.75 16.12
C GLU A 237 0.06 9.14 17.59
N VAL A 238 0.94 10.05 17.96
CA VAL A 238 0.97 10.64 19.29
C VAL A 238 0.28 12.01 19.24
N MET A 239 -0.95 12.06 19.71
CA MET A 239 -1.72 13.29 19.78
C MET A 239 -1.45 14.06 21.08
N PRO A 240 -1.37 15.40 21.06
CA PRO A 240 -1.28 16.19 22.28
C PRO A 240 -2.50 15.97 23.17
N ASN A 241 -2.26 15.69 24.42
CA ASN A 241 -3.35 15.56 25.37
C ASN A 241 -3.89 16.94 25.77
N LYS A 242 -4.99 17.35 25.21
CA LYS A 242 -5.68 18.62 25.54
C LYS A 242 -5.99 18.79 27.03
N ARG A 243 -6.15 17.69 27.79
CA ARG A 243 -6.42 17.73 29.23
C ARG A 243 -5.23 18.21 30.08
N ASN A 244 -4.01 18.16 29.56
CA ASN A 244 -2.79 18.54 30.27
C ASN A 244 -2.18 19.84 29.72
N GLY A 245 -2.98 20.77 29.18
CA GLY A 245 -2.51 22.05 28.71
C GLY A 245 -1.65 21.98 27.44
N GLY A 246 -1.75 20.90 26.65
CA GLY A 246 -1.00 20.75 25.39
C GLY A 246 0.49 20.48 25.57
N VAL A 247 0.96 20.34 26.80
CA VAL A 247 2.37 20.05 27.08
C VAL A 247 2.64 18.57 26.89
N TRP A 248 3.46 18.24 25.92
CA TRP A 248 4.04 16.91 25.77
C TRP A 248 4.99 16.66 26.92
N ARG A 249 4.59 15.79 27.83
CA ARG A 249 5.56 15.27 28.79
C ARG A 249 6.46 14.32 28.04
N ASN A 250 7.79 14.54 28.15
CA ASN A 250 8.88 13.66 27.74
C ASN A 250 8.42 12.20 27.51
N ARG A 251 7.82 11.91 26.38
CA ARG A 251 7.58 10.53 25.98
C ARG A 251 8.79 10.12 25.17
N LEU A 252 9.62 9.32 25.79
CA LEU A 252 10.58 8.51 25.07
C LEU A 252 9.78 7.67 24.08
N GLY A 253 10.22 7.61 22.83
CA GLY A 253 9.54 6.88 21.80
C GLY A 253 9.53 5.38 22.01
N ASP A 254 8.80 4.70 21.17
CA ASP A 254 8.81 3.25 21.09
C ASP A 254 10.18 2.76 20.61
N PHE A 255 10.57 1.59 21.07
CA PHE A 255 11.79 0.91 20.67
C PHE A 255 11.46 -0.23 19.73
N ASN A 256 12.03 -0.21 18.52
CA ASN A 256 11.80 -1.19 17.49
C ASN A 256 10.31 -1.43 17.19
N SER A 257 9.64 -0.40 16.71
CA SER A 257 8.26 -0.46 16.25
C SER A 257 8.15 -1.43 15.07
N THR A 258 7.20 -2.37 15.13
CA THR A 258 6.94 -3.34 14.06
C THR A 258 6.64 -2.66 12.71
N LEU A 259 5.90 -1.55 12.74
CA LEU A 259 5.62 -0.74 11.57
C LEU A 259 6.91 -0.29 10.89
N SER A 260 7.78 0.35 11.64
CA SER A 260 8.99 0.96 11.10
C SER A 260 10.04 -0.06 10.72
N LEU A 261 10.19 -1.15 11.48
CA LEU A 261 11.07 -2.26 11.12
C LEU A 261 10.70 -2.84 9.74
N GLY A 262 9.40 -3.03 9.49
CA GLY A 262 8.95 -3.59 8.22
C GLY A 262 9.08 -2.62 7.05
N LEU A 263 8.66 -1.36 7.23
CA LEU A 263 8.77 -0.35 6.16
C LEU A 263 10.24 -0.01 5.84
N VAL A 264 11.14 -0.04 6.83
CA VAL A 264 12.58 0.14 6.60
C VAL A 264 13.17 -1.05 5.81
N ARG A 265 12.72 -2.30 6.10
CA ARG A 265 13.10 -3.47 5.26
C ARG A 265 12.63 -3.30 3.83
N MET A 266 11.36 -2.92 3.63
CA MET A 266 10.81 -2.64 2.30
C MET A 266 11.63 -1.57 1.56
N LEU A 267 12.01 -0.49 2.25
CA LEU A 267 12.81 0.58 1.66
C LEU A 267 14.15 0.07 1.15
N PHE A 268 14.93 -0.61 2.02
CA PHE A 268 16.27 -1.07 1.63
C PHE A 268 16.21 -2.16 0.56
N GLN A 269 15.26 -3.08 0.63
CA GLN A 269 15.04 -4.04 -0.45
C GLN A 269 14.70 -3.33 -1.76
N GLY A 270 13.76 -2.38 -1.73
CA GLY A 270 13.31 -1.67 -2.92
C GLY A 270 14.38 -0.76 -3.54
N VAL A 271 15.21 -0.08 -2.73
CA VAL A 271 16.30 0.75 -3.27
C VAL A 271 17.40 -0.12 -3.90
N MET A 272 17.68 -1.30 -3.33
CA MET A 272 18.61 -2.28 -3.91
C MET A 272 18.11 -2.80 -5.25
N ASP A 273 16.85 -3.26 -5.31
CA ASP A 273 16.22 -3.79 -6.53
C ASP A 273 16.23 -2.73 -7.65
N MET A 274 15.90 -1.48 -7.30
CA MET A 274 15.87 -0.40 -8.28
C MET A 274 17.29 0.06 -8.69
N SER A 275 18.26 0.06 -7.77
CA SER A 275 19.67 0.28 -8.05
C SER A 275 20.22 -0.77 -9.01
N ASP A 276 19.84 -2.04 -8.82
CA ASP A 276 20.22 -3.14 -9.71
C ASP A 276 19.62 -2.96 -11.10
N PHE A 277 18.33 -2.67 -11.17
CA PHE A 277 17.65 -2.44 -12.43
C PHE A 277 18.22 -1.27 -13.22
N LEU A 278 18.52 -0.16 -12.54
CA LEU A 278 19.11 1.04 -13.17
C LEU A 278 20.63 0.96 -13.36
N SER A 279 21.30 -0.03 -12.77
CA SER A 279 22.75 -0.20 -12.76
C SER A 279 23.50 1.01 -12.16
N ILE A 280 22.98 1.61 -11.10
CA ILE A 280 23.56 2.76 -10.38
C ILE A 280 23.76 2.45 -8.90
N ASP A 281 24.58 3.25 -8.20
CA ASP A 281 24.88 3.15 -6.76
C ASP A 281 25.32 1.75 -6.26
N LYS A 282 25.96 0.97 -7.12
CA LYS A 282 26.40 -0.41 -6.81
C LYS A 282 27.36 -0.48 -5.61
N THR A 283 28.10 0.57 -5.35
CA THR A 283 29.02 0.65 -4.21
C THR A 283 28.31 0.73 -2.86
N ARG A 284 27.03 1.10 -2.84
CA ARG A 284 26.21 1.18 -1.61
C ARG A 284 25.48 -0.13 -1.27
N GLN A 285 25.39 -1.05 -2.20
CA GLN A 285 24.67 -2.32 -2.05
C GLN A 285 25.10 -3.10 -0.80
N SER A 286 26.40 -3.18 -0.54
CA SER A 286 26.93 -3.87 0.63
C SER A 286 26.49 -3.23 1.95
N ARG A 287 26.34 -1.91 1.98
CA ARG A 287 25.83 -1.19 3.16
C ARG A 287 24.35 -1.46 3.40
N TRP A 288 23.54 -1.43 2.34
CA TRP A 288 22.10 -1.72 2.43
C TRP A 288 21.84 -3.17 2.82
N GLN A 289 22.65 -4.09 2.26
CA GLN A 289 22.59 -5.51 2.63
C GLN A 289 22.95 -5.72 4.11
N ASP A 290 24.01 -5.08 4.62
CA ASP A 290 24.40 -5.13 6.05
C ASP A 290 23.26 -4.64 6.97
N ILE A 291 22.54 -3.58 6.55
CA ILE A 291 21.39 -3.10 7.30
C ILE A 291 20.27 -4.14 7.31
N LEU A 292 19.93 -4.72 6.16
CA LEU A 292 18.87 -5.74 6.05
C LEU A 292 19.16 -6.97 6.91
N GLU A 293 20.41 -7.43 6.92
CA GLU A 293 20.86 -8.60 7.68
C GLU A 293 20.87 -8.38 9.20
N LYS A 294 21.17 -7.15 9.62
CA LYS A 294 21.32 -6.81 11.04
C LYS A 294 20.16 -6.00 11.63
N LEU A 295 19.17 -5.62 10.83
CA LEU A 295 18.00 -4.94 11.36
C LEU A 295 17.26 -5.85 12.34
N SER A 296 16.87 -5.30 13.49
CA SER A 296 16.20 -6.05 14.55
C SER A 296 15.00 -6.86 14.04
N GLU A 297 14.84 -8.06 14.58
CA GLU A 297 13.70 -8.93 14.27
C GLU A 297 12.37 -8.33 14.73
N TYR A 298 11.28 -8.83 14.19
CA TYR A 298 9.94 -8.41 14.60
C TYR A 298 9.64 -8.89 16.02
N PRO A 299 9.16 -8.01 16.90
CA PRO A 299 8.97 -8.37 18.29
C PRO A 299 7.77 -9.31 18.47
N LEU A 300 8.03 -10.46 19.06
CA LEU A 300 7.03 -11.44 19.48
C LEU A 300 6.93 -11.49 21.01
N GLY A 301 5.82 -11.99 21.49
CA GLY A 301 5.60 -12.28 22.91
C GLY A 301 4.66 -13.46 23.09
N ILE A 302 4.50 -13.88 24.35
CA ILE A 302 3.60 -14.98 24.71
C ILE A 302 2.33 -14.36 25.30
N THR A 303 1.18 -14.75 24.77
CA THR A 303 -0.14 -14.38 25.27
C THR A 303 -0.46 -15.12 26.57
N GLU A 304 -1.53 -14.71 27.27
CA GLU A 304 -1.95 -15.35 28.53
C GLU A 304 -2.37 -16.83 28.34
N ASP A 305 -2.80 -17.19 27.13
CA ASP A 305 -3.13 -18.58 26.73
C ASP A 305 -1.94 -19.38 26.19
N GLY A 306 -0.72 -18.82 26.26
CA GLY A 306 0.53 -19.49 25.90
C GLY A 306 0.90 -19.48 24.42
N ARG A 307 0.15 -18.75 23.58
CA ARG A 307 0.38 -18.63 22.13
C ARG A 307 1.43 -17.54 21.84
N GLN A 308 2.29 -17.78 20.84
CA GLN A 308 3.09 -16.70 20.28
C GLN A 308 2.22 -15.70 19.52
N SER A 309 2.51 -14.42 19.66
CA SER A 309 1.75 -13.35 19.02
C SER A 309 2.59 -12.11 18.83
N LEU A 310 2.25 -11.31 17.83
CA LEU A 310 2.95 -10.10 17.47
C LEU A 310 2.81 -9.02 18.56
N LYS A 311 3.90 -8.31 18.80
CA LYS A 311 3.91 -7.05 19.56
C LYS A 311 3.96 -5.87 18.59
N ASN A 312 3.37 -4.74 18.99
CA ASN A 312 3.47 -3.51 18.20
C ASN A 312 4.89 -2.91 18.21
N MET A 313 5.64 -3.18 19.25
CA MET A 313 7.02 -2.73 19.45
C MET A 313 7.75 -3.67 20.44
N GLU A 314 9.07 -3.68 20.38
CA GLU A 314 9.88 -4.50 21.29
C GLU A 314 9.73 -4.02 22.74
N LYS A 315 9.85 -2.69 22.94
CA LYS A 315 9.62 -2.03 24.23
C LYS A 315 8.86 -0.73 24.03
N GLY A 316 8.02 -0.39 24.95
CA GLY A 316 7.34 0.89 25.00
C GLY A 316 8.22 2.01 25.57
N PRO A 317 7.66 3.23 25.70
CA PRO A 317 8.35 4.37 26.28
C PRO A 317 8.97 4.04 27.64
N GLN A 318 10.22 4.49 27.86
CA GLN A 318 11.02 4.20 29.05
C GLN A 318 11.30 2.70 29.26
N ASP A 319 11.52 1.97 28.16
CA ASP A 319 11.80 0.53 28.16
C ASP A 319 10.72 -0.33 28.84
N LYS A 320 9.48 0.16 28.90
CA LYS A 320 8.36 -0.59 29.47
C LYS A 320 8.09 -1.85 28.63
N GLU A 321 7.80 -2.92 29.35
CA GLU A 321 7.35 -4.16 28.71
C GLU A 321 6.05 -3.95 27.94
N VAL A 322 5.98 -4.52 26.73
CA VAL A 322 4.82 -4.49 25.85
C VAL A 322 4.22 -5.88 25.76
N ARG A 323 2.93 -5.99 26.02
CA ARG A 323 2.20 -7.24 25.83
C ARG A 323 1.94 -7.50 24.36
N PRO A 324 1.80 -8.75 23.92
CA PRO A 324 1.33 -9.07 22.59
C PRO A 324 0.00 -8.40 22.29
N SER A 325 -0.12 -7.81 21.12
CA SER A 325 -1.33 -7.14 20.63
C SER A 325 -1.95 -7.84 19.43
N GLY A 326 -1.23 -8.82 18.88
CA GLY A 326 -1.58 -9.48 17.64
C GLY A 326 -1.38 -8.59 16.41
N LEU A 327 -1.61 -9.17 15.27
CA LEU A 327 -1.61 -8.46 14.00
C LEU A 327 -2.77 -7.46 13.99
N ASN A 328 -2.51 -6.21 13.70
CA ASN A 328 -3.50 -5.15 13.62
C ASN A 328 -3.24 -4.26 12.39
N ARG A 329 -4.14 -3.31 12.11
CA ARG A 329 -4.03 -2.42 10.95
C ARG A 329 -2.62 -1.84 10.76
N VAL A 330 -2.04 -1.29 11.82
CA VAL A 330 -0.75 -0.58 11.73
C VAL A 330 0.40 -1.56 11.48
N SER A 331 0.41 -2.72 12.14
CA SER A 331 1.42 -3.75 11.90
C SER A 331 1.28 -4.40 10.51
N ILE A 332 0.06 -4.50 9.98
CA ILE A 332 -0.17 -4.94 8.59
C ILE A 332 0.57 -4.03 7.62
N HIS A 333 0.54 -2.71 7.83
CA HIS A 333 1.28 -1.77 6.96
C HIS A 333 2.77 -2.08 6.90
N GLY A 334 3.37 -2.39 8.04
CA GLY A 334 4.80 -2.67 8.13
C GLY A 334 5.21 -4.07 7.66
N LEU A 335 4.31 -5.03 7.64
CA LEU A 335 4.64 -6.43 7.38
C LEU A 335 4.11 -6.93 6.03
N ILE A 336 2.84 -6.62 5.74
CA ILE A 336 2.07 -7.31 4.70
C ILE A 336 1.71 -6.38 3.54
N LEU A 337 1.13 -5.21 3.83
CA LEU A 337 0.64 -4.27 2.82
C LEU A 337 0.71 -2.82 3.35
N PRO A 338 1.49 -1.90 2.74
CA PRO A 338 2.19 -2.03 1.47
C PRO A 338 3.53 -2.76 1.53
N ALA A 339 4.11 -3.01 2.73
CA ALA A 339 5.49 -3.46 2.85
C ALA A 339 5.80 -4.78 2.12
N GLY A 340 4.92 -5.79 2.22
CA GLY A 340 5.10 -7.06 1.53
C GLY A 340 6.38 -7.82 1.90
N VAL A 341 6.89 -7.60 3.12
CA VAL A 341 8.18 -8.17 3.61
C VAL A 341 8.00 -9.47 4.37
N VAL A 342 6.75 -9.85 4.63
CA VAL A 342 6.39 -11.13 5.25
C VAL A 342 5.35 -11.83 4.39
N GLY A 343 5.55 -13.12 4.19
CA GLY A 343 4.64 -13.98 3.46
C GLY A 343 5.04 -15.45 3.60
N PRO A 344 4.27 -16.36 3.02
CA PRO A 344 4.46 -17.80 3.18
C PRO A 344 5.80 -18.32 2.62
N MET A 345 6.45 -17.59 1.71
CA MET A 345 7.76 -17.96 1.18
C MET A 345 8.92 -17.30 1.92
N THR A 346 8.73 -16.08 2.39
CA THR A 346 9.77 -15.33 3.09
C THR A 346 9.97 -15.89 4.50
N ASP A 347 8.88 -16.13 5.23
CA ASP A 347 8.88 -16.73 6.57
C ASP A 347 7.54 -17.42 6.87
N ALA A 348 7.45 -18.69 6.52
CA ALA A 348 6.23 -19.49 6.71
C ALA A 348 5.83 -19.62 8.20
N ALA A 349 6.81 -19.73 9.09
CA ALA A 349 6.55 -19.86 10.53
C ALA A 349 5.97 -18.58 11.10
N PHE A 350 6.55 -17.43 10.74
CA PHE A 350 6.04 -16.15 11.17
C PHE A 350 4.68 -15.82 10.54
N ASN A 351 4.48 -16.17 9.25
CA ASN A 351 3.17 -16.04 8.60
C ASN A 351 2.08 -16.85 9.33
N THR A 352 2.42 -18.04 9.86
CA THR A 352 1.49 -18.84 10.68
C THR A 352 1.09 -18.12 11.95
N ILE A 353 2.03 -17.46 12.64
CA ILE A 353 1.72 -16.63 13.82
C ILE A 353 0.76 -15.50 13.46
N LEU A 354 0.98 -14.84 12.31
CA LEU A 354 0.10 -13.75 11.86
C LEU A 354 -1.30 -14.26 11.49
N LEU A 355 -1.41 -15.44 10.87
CA LEU A 355 -2.69 -16.09 10.59
C LEU A 355 -3.44 -16.44 11.88
N GLU A 356 -2.75 -16.96 12.89
CA GLU A 356 -3.32 -17.24 14.20
C GLU A 356 -3.79 -15.95 14.90
N ASP A 357 -3.05 -14.85 14.77
CA ASP A 357 -3.46 -13.56 15.29
C ASP A 357 -4.77 -13.09 14.63
N VAL A 358 -4.91 -13.22 13.31
CA VAL A 358 -6.15 -12.89 12.59
C VAL A 358 -7.31 -13.80 13.02
N ALA A 359 -7.07 -15.10 13.15
CA ALA A 359 -8.08 -16.06 13.60
C ALA A 359 -8.58 -15.72 15.01
N HIS A 360 -7.65 -15.40 15.90
CA HIS A 360 -7.97 -15.02 17.28
C HIS A 360 -8.80 -13.72 17.35
N TRP A 361 -8.55 -12.75 16.49
CA TRP A 361 -9.40 -11.56 16.39
C TRP A 361 -10.84 -11.91 16.08
N SER A 362 -11.02 -12.75 15.06
CA SER A 362 -12.35 -13.12 14.57
C SER A 362 -13.17 -13.91 15.58
N GLU A 363 -12.54 -14.66 16.47
CA GLU A 363 -13.21 -15.55 17.42
C GLU A 363 -13.51 -14.88 18.77
N LYS A 364 -12.67 -13.91 19.20
CA LYS A 364 -12.81 -13.25 20.50
C LYS A 364 -13.55 -11.92 20.49
N GLN A 365 -13.78 -11.34 19.32
CA GLN A 365 -14.52 -10.09 19.27
C GLN A 365 -15.99 -10.29 19.60
N ARG A 366 -16.47 -9.48 20.52
CA ARG A 366 -17.90 -9.49 20.95
C ARG A 366 -18.84 -9.11 19.82
N ASP A 367 -18.35 -8.37 18.84
CA ASP A 367 -19.04 -7.99 17.61
C ASP A 367 -18.25 -8.48 16.40
N PRO A 368 -18.74 -9.50 15.67
CA PRO A 368 -18.12 -9.96 14.42
C PRO A 368 -18.08 -8.88 13.33
N ASN A 369 -18.77 -7.75 13.52
CA ASN A 369 -18.70 -6.61 12.60
C ASN A 369 -17.49 -5.71 12.86
N ASP A 370 -16.82 -5.88 14.01
CA ASP A 370 -15.71 -5.06 14.44
C ASP A 370 -14.34 -5.73 14.18
N TRP A 371 -14.20 -6.36 13.02
CA TRP A 371 -12.98 -7.07 12.66
C TRP A 371 -11.79 -6.13 12.54
N GLY A 372 -11.03 -6.03 13.63
CA GLY A 372 -9.81 -5.23 13.76
C GLY A 372 -10.00 -3.73 13.97
N ASN A 373 -11.21 -3.19 13.92
CA ASN A 373 -11.45 -1.77 14.19
C ASN A 373 -12.94 -1.47 14.42
N THR A 374 -13.24 -0.50 15.29
CA THR A 374 -14.58 0.04 15.54
C THR A 374 -15.07 1.01 14.47
N SER A 375 -14.24 1.29 13.45
CA SER A 375 -14.55 2.21 12.37
C SER A 375 -14.14 1.64 11.01
N ASN A 376 -14.61 2.22 9.92
CA ASN A 376 -14.16 1.83 8.57
C ASN A 376 -12.73 2.30 8.25
N ASN A 377 -12.07 2.98 9.17
CA ASN A 377 -10.68 3.40 9.02
C ASN A 377 -9.75 2.16 9.05
N GLY A 378 -9.20 1.76 7.91
CA GLY A 378 -8.29 0.62 7.74
C GLY A 378 -8.93 -0.64 7.18
N ILE A 379 -10.16 -0.59 6.69
CA ILE A 379 -10.77 -1.75 6.01
C ILE A 379 -10.01 -2.13 4.73
N GLU A 380 -9.42 -1.17 4.04
CA GLU A 380 -8.54 -1.33 2.87
C GLU A 380 -7.19 -1.97 3.23
N THR A 381 -6.91 -2.16 4.50
CA THR A 381 -5.70 -2.76 5.05
C THR A 381 -5.98 -4.12 5.69
N CYS A 382 -6.97 -4.17 6.60
CA CYS A 382 -7.24 -5.36 7.41
C CYS A 382 -7.73 -6.54 6.56
N TYR A 383 -8.65 -6.28 5.63
CA TYR A 383 -9.23 -7.35 4.81
C TYR A 383 -8.23 -7.92 3.79
N PRO A 384 -7.54 -7.13 2.95
CA PRO A 384 -6.52 -7.69 2.07
C PRO A 384 -5.32 -8.24 2.84
N GLY A 385 -4.96 -7.68 3.99
CA GLY A 385 -3.94 -8.25 4.89
C GLY A 385 -4.30 -9.65 5.36
N ALA A 386 -5.55 -9.86 5.76
CA ALA A 386 -6.04 -11.18 6.15
C ALA A 386 -6.06 -12.19 4.99
N VAL A 387 -6.35 -11.72 3.76
CA VAL A 387 -6.22 -12.55 2.55
C VAL A 387 -4.79 -13.04 2.38
N ARG A 388 -3.81 -12.14 2.49
CA ARG A 388 -2.38 -12.48 2.29
C ARG A 388 -1.84 -13.46 3.31
N VAL A 389 -2.28 -13.40 4.57
CA VAL A 389 -1.88 -14.39 5.58
C VAL A 389 -2.62 -15.72 5.46
N GLY A 390 -3.63 -15.84 4.59
CA GLY A 390 -4.34 -17.07 4.31
C GLY A 390 -5.61 -17.30 5.15
N TYR A 391 -6.18 -16.25 5.77
CA TYR A 391 -7.45 -16.40 6.48
C TYR A 391 -8.59 -16.75 5.51
N PRO A 392 -9.57 -17.60 5.87
CA PRO A 392 -10.58 -18.11 4.94
C PRO A 392 -11.41 -17.02 4.26
N SER A 393 -11.43 -17.02 2.93
CA SER A 393 -12.09 -16.00 2.10
C SER A 393 -13.58 -15.82 2.38
N ASP A 394 -14.32 -16.90 2.61
CA ASP A 394 -15.76 -16.80 2.93
C ASP A 394 -16.03 -16.03 4.23
N LYS A 395 -15.15 -16.21 5.23
CA LYS A 395 -15.22 -15.43 6.48
C LYS A 395 -14.88 -13.97 6.22
N ILE A 396 -13.81 -13.71 5.47
CA ILE A 396 -13.40 -12.35 5.09
C ILE A 396 -14.55 -11.62 4.38
N LEU A 397 -15.14 -12.24 3.36
CA LEU A 397 -16.24 -11.64 2.60
C LEU A 397 -17.49 -11.42 3.49
N SER A 398 -17.79 -12.37 4.38
CA SER A 398 -18.91 -12.19 5.32
C SER A 398 -18.72 -10.99 6.23
N TYR A 399 -17.53 -10.80 6.81
CA TYR A 399 -17.21 -9.65 7.67
C TYR A 399 -17.18 -8.35 6.88
N LEU A 400 -16.55 -8.35 5.69
CA LEU A 400 -16.51 -7.16 4.84
C LEU A 400 -17.90 -6.71 4.42
N LYS A 401 -18.80 -7.65 4.06
CA LYS A 401 -20.19 -7.34 3.73
C LYS A 401 -20.91 -6.66 4.88
N LYS A 402 -20.85 -7.24 6.07
CA LYS A 402 -21.47 -6.65 7.27
C LYS A 402 -20.93 -5.25 7.55
N ARG A 403 -19.62 -5.07 7.36
CA ARG A 403 -18.98 -3.77 7.58
C ARG A 403 -19.44 -2.71 6.59
N ILE A 404 -19.57 -3.06 5.32
CA ILE A 404 -20.11 -2.17 4.27
C ILE A 404 -21.54 -1.78 4.59
N GLU A 405 -22.38 -2.75 4.99
CA GLU A 405 -23.80 -2.51 5.26
C GLU A 405 -24.04 -1.58 6.44
N MET A 406 -23.07 -1.43 7.35
CA MET A 406 -23.19 -0.52 8.49
C MET A 406 -23.10 0.97 8.10
N ASP A 407 -22.31 1.28 7.05
CA ASP A 407 -21.94 2.68 6.81
C ASP A 407 -21.56 2.92 5.34
N VAL A 408 -22.57 3.06 4.50
CA VAL A 408 -22.41 3.32 3.07
C VAL A 408 -23.29 4.47 2.62
N TYR A 409 -22.74 5.34 1.81
CA TYR A 409 -23.50 6.41 1.16
C TYR A 409 -24.28 5.91 -0.08
N PRO A 410 -25.32 6.65 -0.51
CA PRO A 410 -26.11 6.28 -1.69
C PRO A 410 -25.31 6.11 -2.98
N ASN A 411 -24.15 6.72 -3.07
CA ASN A 411 -23.19 6.56 -4.17
C ASN A 411 -22.26 5.36 -3.99
N PHE A 412 -22.50 4.49 -3.00
CA PHE A 412 -21.69 3.32 -2.64
C PHE A 412 -20.31 3.62 -2.06
N TRP A 413 -20.00 4.85 -1.70
CA TRP A 413 -18.80 5.15 -0.95
C TRP A 413 -18.95 4.67 0.49
N ILE A 414 -18.05 3.80 0.92
CA ILE A 414 -17.99 3.27 2.28
C ILE A 414 -17.24 4.30 3.12
N VAL A 415 -17.95 5.07 3.91
CA VAL A 415 -17.35 6.13 4.72
C VAL A 415 -17.82 6.03 6.16
N GLN A 416 -16.88 6.23 7.06
CA GLN A 416 -17.17 6.42 8.46
C GLN A 416 -16.15 7.37 9.09
N GLY A 417 -16.55 8.03 10.18
CA GLY A 417 -15.74 9.00 10.88
C GLY A 417 -14.28 8.55 11.07
N GLY A 418 -13.35 9.28 10.50
CA GLY A 418 -11.93 8.96 10.46
C GLY A 418 -11.44 8.25 9.19
N GLY A 419 -12.33 7.74 8.32
CA GLY A 419 -11.99 7.18 7.02
C GLY A 419 -12.24 8.18 5.89
N GLY A 420 -11.29 8.32 4.98
CA GLY A 420 -11.40 9.11 3.77
C GLY A 420 -11.62 8.25 2.52
N ILE A 421 -11.11 8.70 1.37
CA ILE A 421 -11.23 7.95 0.10
C ILE A 421 -10.38 6.68 0.06
N GLU A 422 -9.51 6.42 1.03
CA GLU A 422 -8.76 5.17 1.17
C GLU A 422 -9.68 3.95 1.20
N THR A 423 -10.88 4.07 1.76
CA THR A 423 -11.87 2.98 1.81
C THR A 423 -12.31 2.50 0.42
N LEU A 424 -12.12 3.32 -0.63
CA LEU A 424 -12.40 2.91 -2.02
C LEU A 424 -11.48 1.78 -2.48
N ALA A 425 -10.33 1.57 -1.87
CA ALA A 425 -9.47 0.44 -2.17
C ALA A 425 -9.94 -0.88 -1.51
N ALA A 426 -10.81 -0.83 -0.49
CA ALA A 426 -11.12 -1.99 0.35
C ALA A 426 -11.63 -3.20 -0.44
N VAL A 427 -12.72 -3.04 -1.19
CA VAL A 427 -13.32 -4.16 -1.95
C VAL A 427 -12.44 -4.56 -3.13
N PRO A 428 -11.99 -3.64 -4.02
CA PRO A 428 -11.19 -4.05 -5.17
C PRO A 428 -9.89 -4.75 -4.76
N LEU A 429 -9.18 -4.23 -3.76
CA LEU A 429 -7.92 -4.81 -3.31
C LEU A 429 -8.14 -6.19 -2.66
N THR A 430 -9.15 -6.32 -1.79
CA THR A 430 -9.46 -7.60 -1.14
C THR A 430 -9.78 -8.68 -2.16
N ILE A 431 -10.63 -8.38 -3.15
CA ILE A 431 -10.99 -9.33 -4.20
C ILE A 431 -9.78 -9.66 -5.08
N ASN A 432 -9.01 -8.64 -5.51
CA ASN A 432 -7.82 -8.88 -6.31
C ASN A 432 -6.82 -9.80 -5.60
N GLU A 433 -6.56 -9.57 -4.31
CA GLU A 433 -5.66 -10.42 -3.51
C GLU A 433 -6.20 -11.86 -3.33
N MET A 434 -7.52 -12.07 -3.37
CA MET A 434 -8.10 -13.42 -3.39
C MET A 434 -7.91 -14.13 -4.74
N LEU A 435 -7.93 -13.36 -5.84
CA LEU A 435 -7.87 -13.90 -7.21
C LEU A 435 -6.44 -14.02 -7.74
N LEU A 436 -5.58 -13.04 -7.42
CA LEU A 436 -4.23 -12.94 -7.95
C LEU A 436 -3.29 -12.28 -6.93
N GLN A 437 -2.23 -12.97 -6.57
CA GLN A 437 -1.13 -12.39 -5.77
C GLN A 437 0.17 -12.46 -6.56
N SER A 438 1.07 -11.49 -6.32
CA SER A 438 2.38 -11.46 -6.98
C SER A 438 3.52 -10.90 -6.11
N TYR A 439 3.26 -10.67 -4.82
CA TYR A 439 4.32 -10.32 -3.88
C TYR A 439 5.26 -11.54 -3.63
N GLU A 440 6.41 -11.32 -3.00
CA GLU A 440 7.50 -12.31 -2.86
C GLU A 440 8.06 -12.80 -4.21
N GLY A 441 7.82 -12.05 -5.31
CA GLY A 441 8.32 -12.40 -6.64
C GLY A 441 7.69 -13.61 -7.29
N VAL A 442 6.53 -14.07 -6.81
CA VAL A 442 5.81 -15.24 -7.30
C VAL A 442 4.36 -14.90 -7.61
N ILE A 443 3.91 -15.21 -8.81
CA ILE A 443 2.50 -15.11 -9.19
C ILE A 443 1.74 -16.31 -8.65
N ARG A 444 0.62 -16.05 -7.97
CA ARG A 444 -0.31 -17.06 -7.45
C ARG A 444 -1.71 -16.77 -7.95
N VAL A 445 -2.34 -17.77 -8.57
CA VAL A 445 -3.68 -17.66 -9.18
C VAL A 445 -4.70 -18.32 -8.25
N PHE A 446 -5.74 -17.61 -7.88
CA PHE A 446 -6.76 -17.99 -6.90
C PHE A 446 -6.21 -18.44 -5.53
N PRO A 447 -5.16 -17.76 -4.97
CA PRO A 447 -4.45 -18.23 -3.77
C PRO A 447 -5.34 -18.29 -2.53
N ASN A 448 -6.36 -17.45 -2.47
CA ASN A 448 -7.30 -17.39 -1.33
C ASN A 448 -8.76 -17.29 -1.80
N TRP A 449 -9.09 -17.89 -2.94
CA TRP A 449 -10.48 -18.00 -3.38
C TRP A 449 -11.06 -19.36 -2.98
N ASN A 450 -12.34 -19.39 -2.58
CA ASN A 450 -13.01 -20.67 -2.32
C ASN A 450 -13.26 -21.41 -3.63
N HIS A 451 -12.52 -22.49 -3.86
CA HIS A 451 -12.58 -23.28 -5.10
C HIS A 451 -13.92 -23.97 -5.37
N LYS A 452 -14.86 -23.95 -4.41
CA LYS A 452 -16.25 -24.39 -4.64
C LYS A 452 -17.11 -23.34 -5.34
N LYS A 453 -16.59 -22.13 -5.54
CA LYS A 453 -17.25 -21.01 -6.21
C LYS A 453 -16.50 -20.67 -7.49
N ASP A 454 -17.22 -20.64 -8.59
CA ASP A 454 -16.67 -20.21 -9.87
C ASP A 454 -16.22 -18.76 -9.80
N ALA A 455 -15.13 -18.45 -10.47
CA ALA A 455 -14.62 -17.10 -10.61
C ALA A 455 -13.76 -16.98 -11.88
N SER A 456 -13.70 -15.79 -12.42
CA SER A 456 -12.76 -15.46 -13.51
C SER A 456 -12.25 -14.03 -13.36
N PHE A 457 -11.10 -13.81 -13.92
CA PHE A 457 -10.56 -12.47 -14.08
C PHE A 457 -9.77 -12.37 -15.39
N GLU A 458 -9.76 -11.17 -15.95
CA GLU A 458 -9.07 -10.84 -17.18
C GLU A 458 -8.12 -9.67 -16.94
N ASN A 459 -6.88 -9.81 -17.37
CA ASN A 459 -5.86 -8.77 -17.37
C ASN A 459 -5.61 -8.11 -15.99
N LEU A 460 -5.79 -8.83 -14.88
CA LEU A 460 -5.28 -8.34 -13.61
C LEU A 460 -3.76 -8.25 -13.69
N ARG A 461 -3.21 -7.21 -13.08
CA ARG A 461 -1.78 -6.92 -13.17
C ARG A 461 -1.01 -7.55 -12.02
N ALA A 462 0.07 -8.22 -12.36
CA ALA A 462 1.03 -8.82 -11.43
C ALA A 462 2.39 -8.13 -11.52
N TYR A 463 3.19 -8.25 -10.46
CA TYR A 463 4.59 -7.82 -10.43
C TYR A 463 5.40 -8.56 -11.50
N GLY A 464 6.43 -7.90 -12.02
CA GLY A 464 7.18 -8.36 -13.18
C GLY A 464 6.66 -7.80 -14.50
N ALA A 465 5.66 -6.90 -14.47
CA ALA A 465 4.96 -6.35 -15.62
C ALA A 465 4.22 -7.44 -16.43
N PHE A 466 3.47 -8.28 -15.71
CA PHE A 466 2.61 -9.30 -16.30
C PHE A 466 1.14 -8.92 -16.19
N LEU A 467 0.38 -9.16 -17.26
CA LEU A 467 -1.08 -9.21 -17.21
C LEU A 467 -1.50 -10.67 -17.16
N VAL A 468 -2.40 -10.99 -16.25
CA VAL A 468 -2.82 -12.36 -15.97
C VAL A 468 -4.31 -12.50 -16.16
N THR A 469 -4.73 -13.56 -16.88
CA THR A 469 -6.12 -13.94 -17.08
C THR A 469 -6.30 -15.39 -16.68
N SER A 470 -7.34 -15.70 -15.93
CA SER A 470 -7.65 -17.08 -15.53
C SER A 470 -9.12 -17.27 -15.18
N THR A 471 -9.57 -18.52 -15.25
CA THR A 471 -10.92 -18.96 -14.90
C THR A 471 -10.85 -20.18 -14.00
N LEU A 472 -11.54 -20.10 -12.88
CA LEU A 472 -11.83 -21.23 -11.98
C LEU A 472 -13.28 -21.65 -12.21
N LYS A 473 -13.51 -22.88 -12.61
CA LYS A 473 -14.84 -23.43 -12.86
C LYS A 473 -14.95 -24.85 -12.29
N GLU A 474 -16.01 -25.12 -11.56
CA GLU A 474 -16.28 -26.43 -10.95
C GLU A 474 -15.08 -26.96 -10.12
N GLY A 475 -14.39 -26.07 -9.41
CA GLY A 475 -13.25 -26.38 -8.58
C GLY A 475 -11.91 -26.53 -9.31
N LEU A 476 -11.88 -26.36 -10.64
CA LEU A 476 -10.70 -26.54 -11.47
C LEU A 476 -10.30 -25.25 -12.19
N ILE A 477 -9.03 -24.90 -12.13
CA ILE A 477 -8.46 -23.82 -12.95
C ILE A 477 -8.42 -24.31 -14.41
N GLN A 478 -9.11 -23.60 -15.30
CA GLN A 478 -9.28 -24.00 -16.71
C GLN A 478 -8.02 -23.70 -17.54
N GLY A 479 -7.27 -22.68 -17.16
CA GLY A 479 -6.03 -22.26 -17.78
C GLY A 479 -5.57 -20.94 -17.19
N VAL A 480 -4.33 -20.57 -17.49
CA VAL A 480 -3.75 -19.26 -17.14
C VAL A 480 -3.12 -18.65 -18.38
N ILE A 481 -3.50 -17.43 -18.67
CA ILE A 481 -2.91 -16.63 -19.75
C ILE A 481 -2.04 -15.56 -19.11
N LEU A 482 -0.79 -15.46 -19.56
CA LEU A 482 0.18 -14.46 -19.16
C LEU A 482 0.54 -13.60 -20.37
N VAL A 483 0.46 -12.28 -20.23
CA VAL A 483 1.05 -11.34 -21.19
C VAL A 483 2.22 -10.66 -20.52
N SER A 484 3.41 -10.84 -21.07
CA SER A 484 4.65 -10.26 -20.56
C SER A 484 4.93 -8.93 -21.25
N GLU A 485 4.72 -7.81 -20.54
CA GLU A 485 4.94 -6.49 -21.17
C GLU A 485 6.44 -6.15 -21.33
N LYS A 486 7.31 -6.74 -20.48
CA LYS A 486 8.75 -6.37 -20.41
C LYS A 486 9.71 -7.54 -20.68
N GLY A 487 9.24 -8.73 -21.00
CA GLY A 487 10.10 -9.88 -21.31
C GLY A 487 10.88 -10.40 -20.10
N ARG A 488 10.28 -10.36 -18.92
CA ARG A 488 10.92 -10.87 -17.70
C ARG A 488 10.65 -12.34 -17.51
N VAL A 489 11.45 -13.00 -16.68
CA VAL A 489 11.16 -14.36 -16.25
C VAL A 489 9.93 -14.34 -15.34
N CYS A 490 8.87 -15.02 -15.72
CA CYS A 490 7.70 -15.23 -14.88
C CYS A 490 7.98 -16.39 -13.92
N LYS A 491 7.91 -16.13 -12.61
CA LYS A 491 7.85 -17.18 -11.60
C LYS A 491 6.42 -17.29 -11.11
N ILE A 492 5.81 -18.45 -11.32
CA ILE A 492 4.42 -18.73 -10.95
C ILE A 492 4.34 -19.98 -10.11
N GLU A 493 3.54 -19.96 -9.03
CA GLU A 493 3.16 -21.17 -8.31
C GLU A 493 2.31 -22.03 -9.25
N ASN A 494 2.61 -23.33 -9.30
CA ASN A 494 1.89 -24.26 -10.17
C ASN A 494 0.39 -24.31 -9.82
N PRO A 495 -0.49 -23.82 -10.72
CA PRO A 495 -1.93 -23.79 -10.45
C PRO A 495 -2.55 -25.18 -10.26
N TRP A 496 -1.90 -26.22 -10.79
CA TRP A 496 -2.33 -27.62 -10.71
C TRP A 496 -1.33 -28.42 -9.87
N LYS A 497 -1.31 -28.19 -8.56
CA LYS A 497 -0.34 -28.76 -7.62
C LYS A 497 -0.13 -30.26 -7.84
N GLY A 498 1.14 -30.66 -8.00
CA GLY A 498 1.52 -32.06 -8.22
C GLY A 498 1.36 -32.57 -9.65
N HIS A 499 0.85 -31.77 -10.57
CA HIS A 499 0.70 -32.13 -11.97
C HIS A 499 1.65 -31.34 -12.89
N PRO A 500 2.06 -31.92 -14.03
CA PRO A 500 2.82 -31.20 -15.03
C PRO A 500 1.96 -30.13 -15.73
N VAL A 501 2.62 -29.07 -16.16
CA VAL A 501 2.00 -27.92 -16.82
C VAL A 501 2.51 -27.78 -18.24
N GLN A 502 1.60 -27.75 -19.20
CA GLN A 502 1.91 -27.41 -20.57
C GLN A 502 1.96 -25.89 -20.72
N VAL A 503 3.08 -25.39 -21.22
CA VAL A 503 3.32 -23.97 -21.54
C VAL A 503 3.28 -23.83 -23.05
N ILE A 504 2.31 -23.12 -23.57
CA ILE A 504 2.10 -22.89 -25.01
C ILE A 504 2.41 -21.43 -25.33
N ARG A 505 3.22 -21.22 -26.39
CA ARG A 505 3.60 -19.91 -26.88
C ARG A 505 2.89 -19.57 -28.19
N GLU A 506 2.73 -18.29 -28.50
CA GLU A 506 2.08 -17.83 -29.73
C GLU A 506 2.70 -18.40 -31.03
N ASN A 507 3.99 -18.68 -31.02
CA ASN A 507 4.68 -19.29 -32.18
C ASN A 507 4.46 -20.80 -32.32
N GLY A 508 3.55 -21.38 -31.51
CA GLY A 508 3.21 -22.80 -31.53
C GLY A 508 4.18 -23.71 -30.79
N LYS A 509 5.26 -23.18 -30.21
CA LYS A 509 6.15 -23.97 -29.34
C LYS A 509 5.43 -24.30 -28.04
N SER A 510 5.68 -25.51 -27.55
CA SER A 510 5.12 -25.99 -26.30
C SER A 510 6.18 -26.73 -25.49
N ASP A 511 6.24 -26.40 -24.20
CA ASP A 511 7.11 -27.05 -23.22
C ASP A 511 6.25 -27.67 -22.11
N ILE A 512 6.76 -28.72 -21.45
CA ILE A 512 6.12 -29.29 -20.26
C ILE A 512 7.02 -28.99 -19.07
N LEU A 513 6.47 -28.28 -18.08
CA LEU A 513 7.18 -27.93 -16.86
C LEU A 513 6.63 -28.72 -15.65
N TYR A 514 7.52 -28.99 -14.71
CA TYR A 514 7.26 -29.73 -13.49
C TYR A 514 7.70 -28.91 -12.27
N GLY A 515 7.09 -29.13 -11.14
CA GLY A 515 7.47 -28.52 -9.87
C GLY A 515 6.37 -27.70 -9.23
N GLU A 516 6.64 -27.24 -8.03
CA GLU A 516 5.75 -26.39 -7.26
C GLU A 516 5.78 -24.95 -7.78
N TYR A 517 6.95 -24.48 -8.21
CA TYR A 517 7.16 -23.16 -8.81
C TYR A 517 7.74 -23.33 -10.21
N LEU A 518 7.09 -22.69 -11.18
CA LEU A 518 7.49 -22.72 -12.58
C LEU A 518 8.21 -21.43 -12.91
N GLN A 519 9.33 -21.55 -13.62
CA GLN A 519 10.06 -20.39 -14.19
C GLN A 519 9.89 -20.38 -15.71
N ILE A 520 9.27 -19.34 -16.22
CA ILE A 520 8.93 -19.20 -17.64
C ILE A 520 9.65 -17.98 -18.19
N PRO A 521 10.76 -18.16 -18.90
CA PRO A 521 11.40 -17.07 -19.64
C PRO A 521 10.44 -16.53 -20.69
N THR A 522 10.32 -15.21 -20.80
CA THR A 522 9.45 -14.55 -21.77
C THR A 522 10.20 -13.47 -22.55
N VAL A 523 9.62 -13.02 -23.64
CA VAL A 523 10.05 -11.81 -24.38
C VAL A 523 8.99 -10.71 -24.25
N ALA A 524 9.38 -9.46 -24.47
CA ALA A 524 8.45 -8.34 -24.37
C ALA A 524 7.30 -8.45 -25.39
N GLY A 525 6.08 -8.29 -24.90
CA GLY A 525 4.84 -8.44 -25.70
C GLY A 525 4.36 -9.87 -25.85
N GLU A 526 5.09 -10.86 -25.33
CA GLU A 526 4.72 -12.28 -25.51
C GLU A 526 3.49 -12.66 -24.70
N LYS A 527 2.58 -13.39 -25.33
CA LYS A 527 1.47 -14.11 -24.68
C LYS A 527 1.86 -15.57 -24.49
N VAL A 528 1.67 -16.09 -23.28
CA VAL A 528 1.93 -17.48 -22.90
C VAL A 528 0.67 -18.06 -22.27
N GLU A 529 0.31 -19.28 -22.67
CA GLU A 529 -0.82 -20.02 -22.09
C GLU A 529 -0.30 -21.21 -21.29
N LEU A 530 -0.80 -21.36 -20.07
CA LEU A 530 -0.52 -22.49 -19.20
C LEU A 530 -1.79 -23.35 -19.08
N ASN A 531 -1.64 -24.63 -19.29
CA ASN A 531 -2.73 -25.59 -19.18
C ASN A 531 -2.27 -26.81 -18.37
N LEU A 532 -3.21 -27.47 -17.70
CA LEU A 532 -2.95 -28.77 -17.09
C LEU A 532 -2.55 -29.75 -18.21
N TYR A 533 -1.36 -30.34 -18.08
CA TYR A 533 -0.95 -31.36 -19.03
C TYR A 533 -1.58 -32.71 -18.63
N THR A 534 -2.41 -33.25 -19.51
CA THR A 534 -2.98 -34.60 -19.42
C THR A 534 -2.39 -35.43 -20.54
N ASN A 535 -1.76 -36.57 -20.19
CA ASN A 535 -1.20 -37.53 -21.16
C ASN A 535 -2.26 -38.05 -22.13
#